data_77fd1cd32e2d2f3e027573be38d37310
#
_entry.id   77fd1cd32e2d2f3e027573be38d37310
#
_cell.length_a   1.000
_cell.length_b   1.000
_cell.length_c   1.000
_cell.angle_alpha   90.00
_cell.angle_beta   90.00
_cell.angle_gamma   90.00
#
_symmetry.space_group_name_H-M   'P 1'
#
loop_
_entity.id
_entity.type
_entity.pdbx_description
1 polymer ?
#
loop_
_entity_poly.entity_id
_entity_poly.type
_entity_poly.pdbx_seq_one_letter_code
_entity_poly.pdbx_strand_id
1 'polypeptide(L)'
;MPNVSEGRDPRTIAQLAAAFAGEDPHGGAPGEDPQGGALGEDPRDDAARVRLLDVHTDRDHHRTVFTLAGPPAQLADALARGARVAVQRIDVMRRAGASPEELGQHPYVGALDVAPLVYLDPAERGAACAAALVLGDRIGAELDVPVFMYGELSGVDGASMRTRAQLRRGGPAGLAERMGAGEPPLTPDFGPARMHPSAGATLLAARPPLVAFNLQLAPPAGLDDARRIAALIRDGGAGGLPGVRAIGVALDGGVAQVSMNVERPFELALAQIVAAVRTHAPVASAELVGLAPAAALAGFPPELALRGFDPARHVIENALRC
;
A
#
# COMPACT_ATOMS: atom_id res chain seq x y z
N MET A 1 -4.81 -1.34 4.28
CA MET A 1 -3.68 -0.46 3.84
C MET A 1 -3.84 -0.11 2.37
N PRO A 2 -4.78 0.77 1.99
CA PRO A 2 -4.92 1.20 0.60
C PRO A 2 -3.73 2.07 0.17
N ASN A 3 -3.35 1.89 -1.09
CA ASN A 3 -2.31 2.68 -1.74
C ASN A 3 -2.92 3.33 -2.98
N VAL A 4 -2.81 4.62 -3.11
CA VAL A 4 -3.32 5.39 -4.23
C VAL A 4 -2.18 5.96 -5.07
N SER A 5 -2.42 6.09 -6.38
CA SER A 5 -1.46 6.64 -7.33
C SER A 5 -1.54 8.17 -7.36
N GLU A 6 -1.43 8.80 -6.19
CA GLU A 6 -1.36 10.23 -5.98
C GLU A 6 -0.44 10.54 -4.79
N GLY A 7 0.56 11.38 -5.00
CA GLY A 7 1.54 11.77 -3.98
C GLY A 7 1.93 13.24 -4.08
N ARG A 8 1.24 14.03 -4.91
CA ARG A 8 1.64 15.41 -5.24
C ARG A 8 0.56 16.45 -4.97
N ASP A 9 -0.72 16.08 -5.12
CA ASP A 9 -1.84 16.98 -4.83
C ASP A 9 -2.34 16.81 -3.39
N PRO A 10 -2.00 17.75 -2.48
CA PRO A 10 -2.41 17.66 -1.08
C PRO A 10 -3.93 17.74 -0.88
N ARG A 11 -4.67 18.36 -1.81
CA ARG A 11 -6.13 18.45 -1.72
C ARG A 11 -6.78 17.09 -1.99
N THR A 12 -6.34 16.41 -3.03
CA THR A 12 -6.81 15.04 -3.33
C THR A 12 -6.44 14.08 -2.20
N ILE A 13 -5.22 14.18 -1.64
CA ILE A 13 -4.79 13.35 -0.52
C ILE A 13 -5.65 13.59 0.72
N ALA A 14 -5.96 14.84 1.06
CA ALA A 14 -6.83 15.17 2.18
C ALA A 14 -8.27 14.66 1.98
N GLN A 15 -8.84 14.76 0.78
CA GLN A 15 -10.16 14.22 0.46
C GLN A 15 -10.20 12.69 0.59
N LEU A 16 -9.14 12.00 0.17
CA LEU A 16 -9.02 10.56 0.36
C LEU A 16 -8.93 10.18 1.84
N ALA A 17 -8.15 10.91 2.63
CA ALA A 17 -8.03 10.70 4.07
C ALA A 17 -9.39 10.84 4.77
N ALA A 18 -10.12 11.92 4.50
CA ALA A 18 -11.46 12.16 5.02
C ALA A 18 -12.45 11.03 4.62
N ALA A 19 -12.45 10.62 3.35
CA ALA A 19 -13.31 9.55 2.86
C ALA A 19 -13.00 8.21 3.54
N PHE A 20 -11.72 7.86 3.73
CA PHE A 20 -11.31 6.66 4.44
C PHE A 20 -11.70 6.72 5.92
N ALA A 21 -11.55 7.87 6.58
CA ALA A 21 -11.96 8.08 7.97
C ALA A 21 -13.49 8.08 8.16
N GLY A 22 -14.26 8.32 7.11
CA GLY A 22 -15.72 8.47 7.18
C GLY A 22 -16.17 9.89 7.54
N GLU A 23 -15.29 10.86 7.36
CA GLU A 23 -15.57 12.27 7.54
C GLU A 23 -16.18 12.83 6.25
N ASP A 24 -17.10 13.82 6.38
CA ASP A 24 -17.67 14.50 5.22
C ASP A 24 -16.61 15.41 4.58
N PRO A 25 -16.17 15.15 3.33
CA PRO A 25 -15.12 15.97 2.68
C PRO A 25 -15.58 17.41 2.38
N HIS A 26 -16.86 17.75 2.57
CA HIS A 26 -17.42 19.08 2.33
C HIS A 26 -17.63 19.91 3.59
N GLY A 27 -17.20 19.40 4.78
CA GLY A 27 -17.11 20.22 6.00
C GLY A 27 -18.42 20.90 6.40
N GLY A 28 -19.55 20.25 6.24
CA GLY A 28 -20.77 20.65 6.94
C GLY A 28 -20.57 20.35 8.41
N ALA A 29 -20.40 21.39 9.25
CA ALA A 29 -20.52 21.22 10.70
C ALA A 29 -21.80 20.41 10.97
N PRO A 30 -21.77 19.42 11.88
CA PRO A 30 -22.98 18.74 12.29
C PRO A 30 -23.97 19.82 12.71
N GLY A 31 -25.14 19.85 12.04
CA GLY A 31 -26.17 20.81 12.39
C GLY A 31 -26.41 20.69 13.88
N GLU A 32 -26.21 21.77 14.61
CA GLU A 32 -26.61 21.92 16.00
C GLU A 32 -28.13 21.65 16.04
N ASP A 33 -28.48 20.43 16.39
CA ASP A 33 -29.85 20.14 16.82
C ASP A 33 -29.97 20.65 18.25
N PRO A 34 -30.73 21.74 18.49
CA PRO A 34 -30.74 22.42 19.79
C PRO A 34 -31.43 21.63 20.91
N GLN A 35 -31.84 20.39 20.68
CA GLN A 35 -32.57 19.56 21.64
C GLN A 35 -32.03 18.13 21.86
N GLY A 36 -30.86 17.78 21.34
CA GLY A 36 -30.20 16.52 21.62
C GLY A 36 -29.35 16.60 22.88
N GLY A 37 -29.86 16.12 24.03
CA GLY A 37 -29.06 15.94 25.23
C GLY A 37 -27.83 15.07 24.94
N ALA A 38 -26.66 15.48 25.46
CA ALA A 38 -25.41 14.75 25.39
C ALA A 38 -25.61 13.33 25.96
N LEU A 39 -25.89 12.38 25.09
CA LEU A 39 -25.75 10.96 25.40
C LEU A 39 -24.23 10.73 25.45
N GLY A 40 -23.73 10.39 26.65
CA GLY A 40 -22.32 10.08 26.85
C GLY A 40 -21.90 9.05 25.80
N GLU A 41 -20.81 9.35 25.08
CA GLU A 41 -20.20 8.42 24.13
C GLU A 41 -19.84 7.14 24.90
N ASP A 42 -20.51 6.02 24.52
CA ASP A 42 -20.20 4.71 25.11
C ASP A 42 -18.79 4.34 24.60
N PRO A 43 -17.83 4.02 25.49
CA PRO A 43 -16.48 3.59 25.08
C PRO A 43 -16.48 2.38 24.13
N ARG A 44 -17.62 1.66 24.02
CA ARG A 44 -17.82 0.56 23.07
C ARG A 44 -18.07 1.03 21.64
N ASP A 45 -18.48 2.29 21.45
CA ASP A 45 -18.74 2.86 20.13
C ASP A 45 -17.42 3.22 19.41
N ASP A 46 -16.37 3.51 20.17
CA ASP A 46 -15.05 3.85 19.65
C ASP A 46 -14.30 2.60 19.10
N ALA A 47 -14.51 1.43 19.72
CA ALA A 47 -13.97 0.16 19.23
C ALA A 47 -14.64 -0.33 17.92
N ALA A 48 -15.79 0.22 17.57
CA ALA A 48 -16.57 -0.12 16.38
C ALA A 48 -16.25 0.77 15.16
N ARG A 49 -15.41 1.79 15.29
CA ARG A 49 -15.11 2.75 14.21
C ARG A 49 -13.82 2.41 13.48
N VAL A 50 -13.77 2.76 12.18
CA VAL A 50 -12.52 2.74 11.43
C VAL A 50 -11.68 3.97 11.82
N ARG A 51 -10.43 3.72 12.22
CA ARG A 51 -9.46 4.77 12.53
C ARG A 51 -8.43 4.87 11.40
N LEU A 52 -8.12 6.10 10.99
CA LEU A 52 -7.01 6.40 10.11
C LEU A 52 -5.75 6.57 10.99
N LEU A 53 -4.84 5.61 10.94
CA LEU A 53 -3.64 5.57 11.77
C LEU A 53 -2.48 6.34 11.17
N ASP A 54 -2.35 6.32 9.83
CA ASP A 54 -1.23 6.96 9.14
C ASP A 54 -1.57 7.33 7.71
N VAL A 55 -0.94 8.41 7.23
CA VAL A 55 -0.94 8.87 5.84
C VAL A 55 0.51 9.12 5.42
N HIS A 56 1.09 8.17 4.70
CA HIS A 56 2.45 8.28 4.18
C HIS A 56 2.43 8.66 2.71
N THR A 57 2.90 9.88 2.42
CA THR A 57 2.93 10.45 1.06
C THR A 57 4.35 10.52 0.53
N ASP A 58 4.55 10.05 -0.69
CA ASP A 58 5.82 10.10 -1.41
C ASP A 58 5.62 10.75 -2.78
N ARG A 59 6.29 11.88 -3.00
CA ARG A 59 6.21 12.67 -4.24
C ARG A 59 6.98 12.03 -5.39
N ASP A 60 8.13 11.41 -5.13
CA ASP A 60 8.99 10.76 -6.12
C ASP A 60 8.34 9.49 -6.65
N HIS A 61 7.73 8.73 -5.76
CA HIS A 61 6.93 7.56 -6.11
C HIS A 61 5.54 7.91 -6.65
N HIS A 62 5.12 9.17 -6.54
CA HIS A 62 3.78 9.68 -6.87
C HIS A 62 2.68 8.81 -6.24
N ARG A 63 2.78 8.57 -4.93
CA ARG A 63 1.99 7.58 -4.21
C ARG A 63 1.70 8.02 -2.79
N THR A 64 0.51 7.65 -2.29
CA THR A 64 0.16 7.76 -0.87
C THR A 64 -0.34 6.43 -0.35
N VAL A 65 0.17 6.04 0.82
CA VAL A 65 -0.27 4.86 1.59
C VAL A 65 -1.09 5.35 2.77
N PHE A 66 -2.32 4.86 2.90
CA PHE A 66 -3.15 5.09 4.07
C PHE A 66 -3.17 3.82 4.92
N THR A 67 -3.01 3.96 6.22
CA THR A 67 -3.12 2.85 7.15
C THR A 67 -4.37 3.03 7.99
N LEU A 68 -5.29 2.07 7.89
CA LEU A 68 -6.54 2.07 8.63
C LEU A 68 -6.61 0.86 9.55
N ALA A 69 -7.28 1.00 10.68
CA ALA A 69 -7.63 -0.10 11.58
C ALA A 69 -9.10 -0.03 11.92
N GLY A 70 -9.73 -1.19 12.06
CA GLY A 70 -11.14 -1.31 12.44
C GLY A 70 -11.69 -2.70 12.15
N PRO A 71 -12.95 -2.95 12.50
CA PRO A 71 -13.62 -4.21 12.21
C PRO A 71 -13.71 -4.47 10.70
N PRO A 72 -13.64 -5.74 10.24
CA PRO A 72 -13.54 -6.09 8.82
C PRO A 72 -14.64 -5.49 7.92
N ALA A 73 -15.90 -5.50 8.38
CA ALA A 73 -17.02 -4.97 7.62
C ALA A 73 -16.90 -3.44 7.42
N GLN A 74 -16.61 -2.70 8.49
CA GLN A 74 -16.43 -1.25 8.43
C GLN A 74 -15.18 -0.86 7.64
N LEU A 75 -14.11 -1.69 7.68
CA LEU A 75 -12.95 -1.48 6.81
C LEU A 75 -13.32 -1.61 5.33
N ALA A 76 -14.17 -2.58 4.94
CA ALA A 76 -14.65 -2.71 3.58
C ALA A 76 -15.45 -1.46 3.15
N ASP A 77 -16.31 -0.93 4.03
CA ASP A 77 -17.06 0.31 3.79
C ASP A 77 -16.14 1.52 3.62
N ALA A 78 -15.18 1.69 4.52
CA ALA A 78 -14.21 2.78 4.47
C ALA A 78 -13.37 2.72 3.18
N LEU A 79 -12.91 1.54 2.80
CA LEU A 79 -12.14 1.32 1.58
C LEU A 79 -12.98 1.59 0.32
N ALA A 80 -14.26 1.22 0.30
CA ALA A 80 -15.17 1.52 -0.80
C ALA A 80 -15.42 3.04 -0.94
N ARG A 81 -15.57 3.78 0.19
CA ARG A 81 -15.66 5.26 0.15
C ARG A 81 -14.40 5.89 -0.45
N GLY A 82 -13.22 5.49 0.03
CA GLY A 82 -11.95 5.99 -0.49
C GLY A 82 -11.72 5.61 -1.95
N ALA A 83 -12.11 4.39 -2.36
CA ALA A 83 -12.05 3.95 -3.75
C ALA A 83 -12.88 4.87 -4.67
N ARG A 84 -14.09 5.25 -4.25
CA ARG A 84 -14.96 6.18 -4.99
C ARG A 84 -14.28 7.53 -5.21
N VAL A 85 -13.67 8.09 -4.17
CA VAL A 85 -12.92 9.36 -4.29
C VAL A 85 -11.70 9.19 -5.20
N ALA A 86 -10.96 8.07 -5.10
CA ALA A 86 -9.82 7.81 -5.97
C ALA A 86 -10.23 7.75 -7.45
N VAL A 87 -11.32 7.05 -7.78
CA VAL A 87 -11.87 6.96 -9.15
C VAL A 87 -12.29 8.34 -9.68
N GLN A 88 -12.85 9.19 -8.84
CA GLN A 88 -13.31 10.53 -9.23
C GLN A 88 -12.18 11.55 -9.41
N ARG A 89 -11.07 11.39 -8.69
CA ARG A 89 -10.02 12.41 -8.59
C ARG A 89 -8.72 12.07 -9.31
N ILE A 90 -8.47 10.80 -9.58
CA ILE A 90 -7.17 10.35 -10.09
C ILE A 90 -7.36 9.69 -11.45
N ASP A 91 -6.80 10.32 -12.49
CA ASP A 91 -6.80 9.78 -13.85
C ASP A 91 -5.41 9.19 -14.17
N VAL A 92 -5.23 7.91 -13.87
CA VAL A 92 -3.99 7.19 -14.16
C VAL A 92 -3.85 6.81 -15.63
N MET A 93 -4.96 6.68 -16.35
CA MET A 93 -4.93 6.29 -17.76
C MET A 93 -4.45 7.43 -18.66
N ARG A 94 -4.74 8.68 -18.29
CA ARG A 94 -4.22 9.87 -18.98
C ARG A 94 -2.69 10.01 -18.84
N ARG A 95 -2.12 9.45 -17.78
CA ARG A 95 -0.66 9.42 -17.56
C ARG A 95 0.04 8.39 -18.45
N ALA A 96 -0.67 7.50 -19.12
CA ALA A 96 -0.10 6.52 -20.04
C ALA A 96 0.59 7.27 -21.21
N GLY A 97 1.92 7.18 -21.29
CA GLY A 97 2.74 7.95 -22.25
C GLY A 97 3.39 9.21 -21.69
N ALA A 98 3.15 9.56 -20.43
CA ALA A 98 3.86 10.62 -19.72
C ALA A 98 5.33 10.25 -19.45
N SER A 99 6.17 11.24 -19.14
CA SER A 99 7.57 11.00 -18.79
C SER A 99 7.70 10.17 -17.50
N PRO A 100 8.82 9.46 -17.27
CA PRO A 100 9.06 8.74 -16.02
C PRO A 100 8.91 9.61 -14.76
N GLU A 101 9.24 10.91 -14.86
CA GLU A 101 9.09 11.88 -13.77
C GLU A 101 7.61 12.16 -13.45
N GLU A 102 6.75 12.21 -14.48
CA GLU A 102 5.30 12.40 -14.32
C GLU A 102 4.61 11.14 -13.81
N LEU A 103 5.06 9.97 -14.24
CA LEU A 103 4.51 8.68 -13.83
C LEU A 103 4.80 8.35 -12.36
N GLY A 104 5.91 8.85 -11.81
CA GLY A 104 6.48 8.38 -10.54
C GLY A 104 7.23 7.05 -10.70
N GLN A 105 8.11 6.76 -9.76
CA GLN A 105 9.02 5.61 -9.87
C GLN A 105 8.39 4.29 -9.42
N HIS A 106 7.20 4.33 -8.82
CA HIS A 106 6.54 3.14 -8.31
C HIS A 106 5.59 2.53 -9.35
N PRO A 107 5.68 1.20 -9.66
CA PRO A 107 4.74 0.55 -10.56
C PRO A 107 3.32 0.58 -10.02
N TYR A 108 2.34 0.86 -10.88
CA TYR A 108 0.92 0.90 -10.56
C TYR A 108 0.07 0.39 -11.72
N VAL A 109 -1.20 0.09 -11.46
CA VAL A 109 -2.21 -0.26 -12.47
C VAL A 109 -3.52 0.52 -12.32
N GLY A 110 -3.68 1.29 -11.23
CA GLY A 110 -4.90 2.05 -11.02
C GLY A 110 -4.79 3.19 -10.03
N ALA A 111 -5.84 4.00 -9.96
CA ALA A 111 -6.01 5.11 -9.04
C ALA A 111 -5.96 4.64 -7.58
N LEU A 112 -6.82 3.68 -7.21
CA LEU A 112 -6.63 2.81 -6.06
C LEU A 112 -5.85 1.59 -6.54
N ASP A 113 -4.53 1.65 -6.42
CA ASP A 113 -3.66 0.65 -7.01
C ASP A 113 -3.71 -0.68 -6.25
N VAL A 114 -3.53 -0.67 -4.92
CA VAL A 114 -3.71 -1.86 -4.08
C VAL A 114 -4.46 -1.52 -2.81
N ALA A 115 -5.32 -2.41 -2.34
CA ALA A 115 -6.03 -2.28 -1.07
C ALA A 115 -6.07 -3.60 -0.29
N PRO A 116 -4.93 -4.07 0.25
CA PRO A 116 -4.90 -5.30 1.04
C PRO A 116 -5.61 -5.12 2.39
N LEU A 117 -6.43 -6.10 2.76
CA LEU A 117 -6.91 -6.32 4.12
C LEU A 117 -5.82 -7.09 4.87
N VAL A 118 -5.34 -6.51 5.97
CA VAL A 118 -4.23 -7.08 6.75
C VAL A 118 -4.76 -7.63 8.05
N TYR A 119 -4.59 -8.92 8.28
CA TYR A 119 -4.88 -9.55 9.57
C TYR A 119 -3.61 -9.65 10.40
N LEU A 120 -3.70 -9.28 11.68
CA LEU A 120 -2.56 -9.34 12.61
C LEU A 120 -2.50 -10.70 13.31
N ASP A 121 -3.67 -11.29 13.57
CA ASP A 121 -3.81 -12.64 14.11
C ASP A 121 -4.22 -13.61 12.98
N PRO A 122 -3.55 -14.75 12.80
CA PRO A 122 -3.97 -15.79 11.85
C PRO A 122 -5.42 -16.24 12.02
N ALA A 123 -6.01 -16.15 13.21
CA ALA A 123 -7.43 -16.45 13.46
C ALA A 123 -8.38 -15.51 12.70
N GLU A 124 -7.95 -14.26 12.45
CA GLU A 124 -8.72 -13.23 11.71
C GLU A 124 -8.62 -13.36 10.18
N ARG A 125 -7.80 -14.30 9.68
CA ARG A 125 -7.58 -14.48 8.24
C ARG A 125 -8.90 -14.67 7.47
N GLY A 126 -9.81 -15.47 7.98
CA GLY A 126 -11.12 -15.74 7.35
C GLY A 126 -11.94 -14.45 7.18
N ALA A 127 -12.02 -13.64 8.23
CA ALA A 127 -12.72 -12.36 8.20
C ALA A 127 -12.09 -11.36 7.25
N ALA A 128 -10.76 -11.28 7.20
CA ALA A 128 -10.04 -10.43 6.24
C ALA A 128 -10.26 -10.88 4.78
N CYS A 129 -10.28 -12.19 4.52
CA CYS A 129 -10.60 -12.75 3.21
C CYS A 129 -12.03 -12.38 2.79
N ALA A 130 -13.02 -12.56 3.66
CA ALA A 130 -14.40 -12.22 3.38
C ALA A 130 -14.58 -10.71 3.09
N ALA A 131 -13.96 -9.85 3.90
CA ALA A 131 -14.00 -8.40 3.68
C ALA A 131 -13.32 -7.99 2.35
N ALA A 132 -12.24 -8.65 1.95
CA ALA A 132 -11.59 -8.41 0.66
C ALA A 132 -12.48 -8.78 -0.54
N LEU A 133 -13.19 -9.92 -0.45
CA LEU A 133 -14.13 -10.34 -1.49
C LEU A 133 -15.33 -9.40 -1.61
N VAL A 134 -15.92 -8.99 -0.48
CA VAL A 134 -17.02 -8.00 -0.44
C VAL A 134 -16.56 -6.67 -1.03
N LEU A 135 -15.36 -6.21 -0.68
CA LEU A 135 -14.80 -4.97 -1.25
C LEU A 135 -14.57 -5.10 -2.75
N GLY A 136 -14.09 -6.25 -3.22
CA GLY A 136 -13.86 -6.51 -4.65
C GLY A 136 -15.16 -6.44 -5.46
N ASP A 137 -16.21 -7.09 -4.99
CA ASP A 137 -17.53 -7.05 -5.59
C ASP A 137 -18.08 -5.62 -5.66
N ARG A 138 -18.00 -4.85 -4.56
CA ARG A 138 -18.45 -3.47 -4.51
C ARG A 138 -17.69 -2.55 -5.46
N ILE A 139 -16.36 -2.64 -5.51
CA ILE A 139 -15.55 -1.83 -6.44
C ILE A 139 -15.93 -2.18 -7.88
N GLY A 140 -16.09 -3.45 -8.19
CA GLY A 140 -16.48 -3.91 -9.51
C GLY A 140 -17.88 -3.46 -9.92
N ALA A 141 -18.87 -3.64 -9.04
CA ALA A 141 -20.29 -3.37 -9.33
C ALA A 141 -20.65 -1.89 -9.22
N GLU A 142 -20.14 -1.16 -8.19
CA GLU A 142 -20.53 0.24 -7.94
C GLU A 142 -19.69 1.25 -8.71
N LEU A 143 -18.41 0.91 -9.04
CA LEU A 143 -17.48 1.87 -9.63
C LEU A 143 -17.03 1.49 -11.05
N ASP A 144 -17.49 0.37 -11.60
CA ASP A 144 -17.11 -0.16 -12.93
C ASP A 144 -15.59 -0.32 -13.11
N VAL A 145 -14.86 -0.60 -12.01
CA VAL A 145 -13.42 -0.81 -11.99
C VAL A 145 -13.10 -2.31 -11.95
N PRO A 146 -12.28 -2.85 -12.88
CA PRO A 146 -11.87 -4.24 -12.81
C PRO A 146 -10.98 -4.48 -11.60
N VAL A 147 -11.26 -5.54 -10.87
CA VAL A 147 -10.55 -5.93 -9.65
C VAL A 147 -9.84 -7.26 -9.87
N PHE A 148 -8.56 -7.30 -9.56
CA PHE A 148 -7.76 -8.52 -9.58
C PHE A 148 -7.33 -8.90 -8.16
N MET A 149 -7.69 -10.10 -7.75
CA MET A 149 -7.18 -10.68 -6.52
C MET A 149 -5.73 -11.14 -6.71
N TYR A 150 -4.90 -10.98 -5.68
CA TYR A 150 -3.52 -11.47 -5.67
C TYR A 150 -3.20 -12.21 -4.36
N GLY A 151 -2.07 -12.92 -4.35
CA GLY A 151 -1.70 -13.77 -3.21
C GLY A 151 -2.68 -14.92 -3.01
N GLU A 152 -2.99 -15.26 -1.78
CA GLU A 152 -3.80 -16.43 -1.43
C GLU A 152 -5.22 -16.42 -2.03
N LEU A 153 -5.80 -15.24 -2.26
CA LEU A 153 -7.14 -15.13 -2.84
C LEU A 153 -7.19 -15.34 -4.35
N SER A 154 -6.05 -15.50 -5.03
CA SER A 154 -5.96 -15.65 -6.48
C SER A 154 -5.71 -17.09 -6.95
N GLY A 155 -5.57 -18.04 -6.06
CA GLY A 155 -5.23 -19.45 -6.38
C GLY A 155 -6.32 -20.46 -6.10
N VAL A 156 -7.59 -20.04 -6.05
CA VAL A 156 -8.71 -20.86 -5.55
C VAL A 156 -8.98 -22.09 -6.43
N ASP A 157 -8.66 -22.04 -7.74
CA ASP A 157 -8.93 -23.12 -8.68
C ASP A 157 -7.70 -23.96 -9.06
N GLY A 158 -6.66 -23.99 -8.20
CA GLY A 158 -5.42 -24.72 -8.45
C GLY A 158 -4.49 -24.05 -9.45
N ALA A 159 -4.83 -22.85 -9.92
CA ALA A 159 -3.93 -22.00 -10.69
C ALA A 159 -2.81 -21.44 -9.78
N SER A 160 -1.65 -21.13 -10.37
CA SER A 160 -0.57 -20.47 -9.61
C SER A 160 -1.02 -19.11 -9.11
N MET A 161 -0.69 -18.81 -7.84
CA MET A 161 -1.03 -17.53 -7.21
C MET A 161 -0.47 -16.35 -8.00
N ARG A 162 -1.31 -15.37 -8.31
CA ARG A 162 -0.91 -14.11 -8.95
C ARG A 162 -0.19 -13.21 -7.94
N THR A 163 0.89 -12.60 -8.39
CA THR A 163 1.63 -11.61 -7.59
C THR A 163 1.34 -10.19 -8.06
N ARG A 164 1.49 -9.21 -7.17
CA ARG A 164 1.41 -7.79 -7.54
C ARG A 164 2.36 -7.44 -8.69
N ALA A 165 3.58 -7.95 -8.66
CA ALA A 165 4.59 -7.69 -9.69
C ALA A 165 4.15 -8.22 -11.07
N GLN A 166 3.57 -9.41 -11.12
CA GLN A 166 3.01 -9.96 -12.36
C GLN A 166 1.85 -9.10 -12.88
N LEU A 167 0.92 -8.70 -12.01
CA LEU A 167 -0.24 -7.87 -12.40
C LEU A 167 0.18 -6.46 -12.86
N ARG A 168 1.18 -5.85 -12.22
CA ARG A 168 1.70 -4.52 -12.56
C ARG A 168 2.66 -4.48 -13.76
N ARG A 169 3.03 -5.64 -14.33
CA ARG A 169 3.97 -5.68 -15.46
C ARG A 169 3.43 -4.89 -16.65
N GLY A 170 4.19 -3.91 -17.12
CA GLY A 170 3.82 -3.01 -18.20
C GLY A 170 2.82 -1.91 -17.81
N GLY A 171 2.55 -1.77 -16.49
CA GLY A 171 1.63 -0.76 -15.97
C GLY A 171 0.18 -0.96 -16.45
N PRO A 172 -0.63 0.12 -16.47
CA PRO A 172 -2.02 0.06 -16.91
C PRO A 172 -2.17 -0.44 -18.36
N ALA A 173 -1.29 -0.01 -19.27
CA ALA A 173 -1.32 -0.42 -20.68
C ALA A 173 -1.03 -1.92 -20.84
N GLY A 174 0.02 -2.43 -20.20
CA GLY A 174 0.34 -3.86 -20.25
C GLY A 174 -0.70 -4.75 -19.57
N LEU A 175 -1.42 -4.25 -18.58
CA LEU A 175 -2.55 -4.96 -17.99
C LEU A 175 -3.74 -4.99 -18.98
N ALA A 176 -4.06 -3.86 -19.61
CA ALA A 176 -5.11 -3.77 -20.62
C ALA A 176 -4.86 -4.73 -21.80
N GLU A 177 -3.62 -4.80 -22.29
CA GLU A 177 -3.22 -5.72 -23.35
C GLU A 177 -3.48 -7.18 -22.96
N ARG A 178 -3.08 -7.58 -21.77
CA ARG A 178 -3.30 -8.96 -21.27
C ARG A 178 -4.78 -9.29 -21.05
N MET A 179 -5.62 -8.30 -20.73
CA MET A 179 -7.06 -8.47 -20.64
C MET A 179 -7.71 -8.67 -22.02
N GLY A 180 -7.20 -7.99 -23.06
CA GLY A 180 -7.78 -8.02 -24.41
C GLY A 180 -7.20 -9.09 -25.32
N ALA A 181 -5.88 -9.19 -25.39
CA ALA A 181 -5.14 -9.99 -26.39
C ALA A 181 -4.36 -11.17 -25.78
N GLY A 182 -4.43 -11.41 -24.48
CA GLY A 182 -3.80 -12.56 -23.82
C GLY A 182 -4.44 -13.88 -24.26
N GLU A 183 -3.65 -14.96 -24.31
CA GLU A 183 -4.16 -16.32 -24.60
C GLU A 183 -3.79 -17.30 -23.47
N PRO A 184 -4.74 -17.65 -22.56
CA PRO A 184 -6.08 -17.08 -22.42
C PRO A 184 -6.04 -15.63 -21.92
N PRO A 185 -7.07 -14.82 -22.20
CA PRO A 185 -7.14 -13.45 -21.71
C PRO A 185 -7.19 -13.42 -20.18
N LEU A 186 -6.49 -12.45 -19.59
CA LEU A 186 -6.49 -12.25 -18.14
C LEU A 186 -7.83 -11.62 -17.72
N THR A 187 -8.68 -12.39 -17.05
CA THR A 187 -9.98 -11.92 -16.55
C THR A 187 -9.87 -11.36 -15.15
N PRO A 188 -10.55 -10.24 -14.85
CA PRO A 188 -10.68 -9.76 -13.48
C PRO A 188 -11.54 -10.72 -12.65
N ASP A 189 -11.32 -10.72 -11.33
CA ASP A 189 -12.14 -11.50 -10.40
C ASP A 189 -13.48 -10.83 -10.14
N PHE A 190 -13.53 -9.48 -10.22
CA PHE A 190 -14.76 -8.68 -10.11
C PHE A 190 -14.74 -7.53 -11.11
N GLY A 191 -15.93 -7.06 -11.47
CA GLY A 191 -16.10 -5.92 -12.36
C GLY A 191 -15.93 -6.29 -13.85
N PRO A 192 -15.81 -5.27 -14.71
CA PRO A 192 -15.82 -5.46 -16.16
C PRO A 192 -14.51 -6.04 -16.68
N ALA A 193 -14.59 -6.83 -17.77
CA ALA A 193 -13.40 -7.36 -18.46
C ALA A 193 -12.70 -6.30 -19.35
N ARG A 194 -12.61 -5.07 -18.87
CA ARG A 194 -11.93 -3.94 -19.51
C ARG A 194 -11.39 -2.99 -18.44
N MET A 195 -10.34 -2.26 -18.76
CA MET A 195 -9.84 -1.20 -17.86
C MET A 195 -10.88 -0.09 -17.69
N HIS A 196 -10.96 0.47 -16.47
CA HIS A 196 -11.72 1.71 -16.27
C HIS A 196 -11.04 2.87 -17.01
N PRO A 197 -11.77 3.75 -17.73
CA PRO A 197 -11.20 4.72 -18.66
C PRO A 197 -10.27 5.77 -18.02
N SER A 198 -10.42 6.04 -16.73
CA SER A 198 -9.54 6.95 -15.97
C SER A 198 -8.83 6.26 -14.81
N ALA A 199 -9.56 5.42 -14.04
CA ALA A 199 -9.04 4.84 -12.80
C ALA A 199 -8.20 3.56 -12.99
N GLY A 200 -8.19 2.95 -14.18
CA GLY A 200 -7.42 1.74 -14.44
C GLY A 200 -8.03 0.49 -13.81
N ALA A 201 -7.30 -0.20 -12.95
CA ALA A 201 -7.70 -1.41 -12.24
C ALA A 201 -7.28 -1.37 -10.77
N THR A 202 -7.90 -2.18 -9.91
CA THR A 202 -7.53 -2.30 -8.50
C THR A 202 -7.06 -3.71 -8.18
N LEU A 203 -6.00 -3.82 -7.36
CA LEU A 203 -5.49 -5.10 -6.85
C LEU A 203 -5.90 -5.28 -5.38
N LEU A 204 -6.55 -6.39 -5.06
CA LEU A 204 -6.99 -6.71 -3.69
C LEU A 204 -6.35 -8.02 -3.18
N ALA A 205 -6.16 -8.10 -1.87
CA ALA A 205 -5.77 -9.32 -1.18
C ALA A 205 -6.18 -9.29 0.28
N ALA A 206 -6.21 -10.45 0.92
CA ALA A 206 -6.03 -10.59 2.36
C ALA A 206 -4.63 -11.16 2.59
N ARG A 207 -3.89 -10.64 3.57
CA ARG A 207 -2.51 -11.05 3.84
C ARG A 207 -2.05 -10.75 5.26
N PRO A 208 -1.03 -11.45 5.78
CA PRO A 208 -0.34 -11.02 6.99
C PRO A 208 0.35 -9.66 6.81
N PRO A 209 0.83 -9.03 7.88
CA PRO A 209 1.63 -7.81 7.81
C PRO A 209 2.85 -7.95 6.90
N LEU A 210 3.18 -6.89 6.20
CA LEU A 210 4.49 -6.69 5.60
C LEU A 210 4.97 -5.28 5.97
N VAL A 211 6.28 -5.10 5.99
CA VAL A 211 6.89 -3.80 6.24
C VAL A 211 7.47 -3.26 4.93
N ALA A 212 7.01 -2.09 4.51
CA ALA A 212 7.63 -1.34 3.43
C ALA A 212 8.75 -0.47 4.03
N PHE A 213 9.99 -0.72 3.58
CA PHE A 213 11.19 -0.18 4.18
C PHE A 213 12.18 0.26 3.11
N ASN A 214 12.69 1.46 3.23
CA ASN A 214 13.60 2.06 2.27
C ASN A 214 14.93 2.38 2.93
N LEU A 215 16.04 2.14 2.21
CA LEU A 215 17.38 2.55 2.61
C LEU A 215 17.97 3.47 1.54
N GLN A 216 18.28 4.71 1.91
CA GLN A 216 19.01 5.63 1.06
C GLN A 216 20.51 5.38 1.20
N LEU A 217 21.16 5.20 0.08
CA LEU A 217 22.60 4.97 0.04
C LEU A 217 23.35 6.29 0.14
N ALA A 218 24.47 6.28 0.84
CA ALA A 218 25.38 7.43 0.88
C ALA A 218 26.25 7.50 -0.38
N PRO A 219 26.62 8.72 -0.83
CA PRO A 219 27.62 8.86 -1.91
C PRO A 219 28.91 8.09 -1.60
N PRO A 220 29.59 7.53 -2.62
CA PRO A 220 29.34 7.73 -4.06
C PRO A 220 28.36 6.71 -4.69
N ALA A 221 27.63 5.90 -3.89
CA ALA A 221 26.72 4.89 -4.41
C ALA A 221 25.59 5.51 -5.25
N GLY A 222 25.41 4.98 -6.46
CA GLY A 222 24.41 5.44 -7.42
C GLY A 222 23.28 4.43 -7.67
N LEU A 223 22.44 4.71 -8.66
CA LEU A 223 21.29 3.87 -9.04
C LEU A 223 21.71 2.44 -9.38
N ASP A 224 22.83 2.25 -10.08
CA ASP A 224 23.28 0.91 -10.46
C ASP A 224 23.73 0.10 -9.24
N ASP A 225 24.30 0.76 -8.22
CA ASP A 225 24.58 0.12 -6.94
C ASP A 225 23.29 -0.28 -6.23
N ALA A 226 22.30 0.59 -6.17
CA ALA A 226 21.01 0.29 -5.56
C ALA A 226 20.33 -0.90 -6.26
N ARG A 227 20.34 -0.96 -7.59
CA ARG A 227 19.81 -2.08 -8.38
C ARG A 227 20.58 -3.39 -8.11
N ARG A 228 21.89 -3.33 -8.09
CA ARG A 228 22.76 -4.47 -7.81
C ARG A 228 22.52 -4.99 -6.39
N ILE A 229 22.48 -4.12 -5.39
CA ILE A 229 22.22 -4.48 -3.99
C ILE A 229 20.83 -5.09 -3.85
N ALA A 230 19.81 -4.47 -4.43
CA ALA A 230 18.44 -5.01 -4.42
C ALA A 230 18.37 -6.42 -5.03
N ALA A 231 19.10 -6.67 -6.11
CA ALA A 231 19.17 -8.00 -6.73
C ALA A 231 19.88 -9.04 -5.85
N LEU A 232 20.88 -8.62 -5.08
CA LEU A 232 21.63 -9.50 -4.17
C LEU A 232 20.83 -9.89 -2.94
N ILE A 233 20.15 -8.92 -2.29
CA ILE A 233 19.48 -9.13 -0.98
C ILE A 233 18.05 -9.64 -1.09
N ARG A 234 17.38 -9.51 -2.26
CA ARG A 234 16.03 -10.03 -2.43
C ARG A 234 15.97 -11.54 -2.28
N ASP A 235 14.83 -12.06 -1.88
CA ASP A 235 14.57 -13.50 -1.81
C ASP A 235 14.95 -14.20 -3.12
N GLY A 236 15.78 -15.25 -3.03
CA GLY A 236 16.37 -15.93 -4.18
C GLY A 236 17.59 -15.23 -4.79
N GLY A 237 18.05 -14.11 -4.26
CA GLY A 237 19.34 -13.49 -4.62
C GLY A 237 20.54 -14.24 -4.00
N ALA A 238 21.77 -13.94 -4.44
CA ALA A 238 23.00 -14.61 -3.97
C ALA A 238 23.28 -14.42 -2.45
N GLY A 239 22.87 -13.28 -1.87
CA GLY A 239 22.86 -13.02 -0.43
C GLY A 239 21.42 -12.83 0.07
N GLY A 240 20.46 -13.55 -0.53
CA GLY A 240 19.03 -13.31 -0.37
C GLY A 240 18.53 -13.52 1.05
N LEU A 241 17.74 -12.57 1.51
CA LEU A 241 17.03 -12.63 2.79
C LEU A 241 15.61 -13.15 2.53
N PRO A 242 15.17 -14.23 3.22
CA PRO A 242 13.86 -14.82 3.00
C PRO A 242 12.72 -13.81 3.18
N GLY A 243 11.83 -13.73 2.19
CA GLY A 243 10.69 -12.81 2.23
C GLY A 243 11.01 -11.34 1.93
N VAL A 244 12.24 -11.02 1.50
CA VAL A 244 12.57 -9.65 1.05
C VAL A 244 12.30 -9.49 -0.44
N ARG A 245 11.45 -8.53 -0.81
CA ARG A 245 11.31 -8.04 -2.17
C ARG A 245 12.00 -6.69 -2.26
N ALA A 246 12.91 -6.52 -3.21
CA ALA A 246 13.71 -5.30 -3.32
C ALA A 246 13.84 -4.82 -4.76
N ILE A 247 13.85 -3.48 -4.92
CA ILE A 247 14.17 -2.77 -6.17
C ILE A 247 15.13 -1.62 -5.85
N GLY A 248 15.98 -1.26 -6.81
CA GLY A 248 16.81 -0.05 -6.75
C GLY A 248 16.16 1.06 -7.53
N VAL A 249 16.02 2.23 -6.92
CA VAL A 249 15.44 3.45 -7.52
C VAL A 249 16.35 4.66 -7.32
N ALA A 250 16.22 5.68 -8.16
CA ALA A 250 16.82 6.98 -7.93
C ALA A 250 15.72 7.98 -7.57
N LEU A 251 15.85 8.65 -6.44
CA LEU A 251 14.97 9.74 -6.04
C LEU A 251 15.39 11.06 -6.68
N ASP A 252 14.54 12.08 -6.54
CA ASP A 252 14.89 13.44 -6.94
C ASP A 252 16.22 13.88 -6.31
N GLY A 253 17.05 14.61 -7.09
CA GLY A 253 18.41 14.94 -6.67
C GLY A 253 19.43 13.81 -6.79
N GLY A 254 19.08 12.67 -7.43
CA GLY A 254 20.00 11.58 -7.74
C GLY A 254 20.35 10.68 -6.56
N VAL A 255 19.60 10.75 -5.46
CA VAL A 255 19.80 9.88 -4.29
C VAL A 255 19.40 8.45 -4.65
N ALA A 256 20.36 7.52 -4.53
CA ALA A 256 20.10 6.10 -4.76
C ALA A 256 19.40 5.47 -3.55
N GLN A 257 18.34 4.71 -3.79
CA GLN A 257 17.55 4.06 -2.75
C GLN A 257 17.33 2.58 -3.07
N VAL A 258 17.46 1.73 -2.05
CA VAL A 258 16.97 0.35 -2.07
C VAL A 258 15.61 0.34 -1.41
N SER A 259 14.55 0.15 -2.21
CA SER A 259 13.16 0.11 -1.75
C SER A 259 12.72 -1.34 -1.58
N MET A 260 12.13 -1.67 -0.44
CA MET A 260 11.88 -3.06 -0.05
C MET A 260 10.48 -3.27 0.53
N ASN A 261 9.95 -4.49 0.32
CA ASN A 261 8.88 -5.05 1.12
C ASN A 261 9.43 -6.26 1.88
N VAL A 262 9.32 -6.24 3.21
CA VAL A 262 9.68 -7.34 4.10
C VAL A 262 8.41 -8.12 4.41
N GLU A 263 8.23 -9.27 3.77
CA GLU A 263 7.00 -10.09 3.84
C GLU A 263 6.91 -10.93 5.13
N ARG A 264 8.02 -11.03 5.88
CA ARG A 264 8.09 -11.78 7.15
C ARG A 264 8.66 -10.92 8.28
N PRO A 265 7.97 -9.82 8.66
CA PRO A 265 8.53 -8.85 9.60
C PRO A 265 8.64 -9.34 11.04
N PHE A 266 8.02 -10.48 11.37
CA PHE A 266 8.17 -11.14 12.68
C PHE A 266 9.39 -12.11 12.74
N GLU A 267 9.90 -12.52 11.57
CA GLU A 267 11.02 -13.45 11.45
C GLU A 267 12.34 -12.73 11.08
N LEU A 268 12.24 -11.59 10.38
CA LEU A 268 13.38 -10.83 9.87
C LEU A 268 13.32 -9.39 10.38
N ALA A 269 14.21 -9.04 11.30
CA ALA A 269 14.33 -7.69 11.80
C ALA A 269 14.97 -6.75 10.75
N LEU A 270 14.53 -5.49 10.70
CA LEU A 270 15.07 -4.47 9.79
C LEU A 270 16.58 -4.22 10.00
N ALA A 271 17.06 -4.41 11.23
CA ALA A 271 18.50 -4.37 11.55
C ALA A 271 19.33 -5.33 10.70
N GLN A 272 18.84 -6.54 10.43
CA GLN A 272 19.53 -7.53 9.61
C GLN A 272 19.60 -7.09 8.13
N ILE A 273 18.53 -6.44 7.65
CA ILE A 273 18.49 -5.87 6.29
C ILE A 273 19.49 -4.72 6.18
N VAL A 274 19.52 -3.81 7.17
CA VAL A 274 20.51 -2.72 7.22
C VAL A 274 21.93 -3.28 7.20
N ALA A 275 22.21 -4.28 8.01
CA ALA A 275 23.52 -4.94 8.03
C ALA A 275 23.87 -5.53 6.66
N ALA A 276 22.96 -6.25 6.01
CA ALA A 276 23.17 -6.83 4.69
C ALA A 276 23.47 -5.76 3.62
N VAL A 277 22.71 -4.65 3.59
CA VAL A 277 22.97 -3.55 2.64
C VAL A 277 24.31 -2.87 2.92
N ARG A 278 24.66 -2.65 4.20
CA ARG A 278 25.92 -2.01 4.61
C ARG A 278 27.16 -2.81 4.19
N THR A 279 27.06 -4.12 3.91
CA THR A 279 28.20 -4.89 3.36
C THR A 279 28.54 -4.51 1.92
N HIS A 280 27.63 -3.81 1.23
CA HIS A 280 27.78 -3.46 -0.19
C HIS A 280 27.94 -1.97 -0.44
N ALA A 281 27.31 -1.12 0.38
CA ALA A 281 27.40 0.34 0.28
C ALA A 281 27.05 1.00 1.63
N PRO A 282 27.61 2.19 1.92
CA PRO A 282 27.22 2.97 3.08
C PRO A 282 25.76 3.39 2.97
N VAL A 283 25.03 3.37 4.11
CA VAL A 283 23.63 3.78 4.22
C VAL A 283 23.55 5.13 4.93
N ALA A 284 22.94 6.11 4.29
CA ALA A 284 22.79 7.45 4.82
C ALA A 284 21.59 7.59 5.76
N SER A 285 20.44 7.01 5.39
CA SER A 285 19.22 7.05 6.19
C SER A 285 18.29 5.91 5.83
N ALA A 286 17.34 5.67 6.72
CA ALA A 286 16.25 4.71 6.53
C ALA A 286 14.89 5.42 6.56
N GLU A 287 13.87 4.79 5.98
CA GLU A 287 12.50 5.26 5.98
C GLU A 287 11.55 4.08 6.11
N LEU A 288 10.58 4.22 7.02
CA LEU A 288 9.46 3.30 7.16
C LEU A 288 8.25 3.88 6.42
N VAL A 289 7.63 3.10 5.55
CA VAL A 289 6.40 3.50 4.84
C VAL A 289 5.19 2.88 5.53
N GLY A 290 4.43 3.68 6.27
CA GLY A 290 3.35 3.23 7.13
C GLY A 290 3.86 2.64 8.45
N LEU A 291 3.23 1.58 8.95
CA LEU A 291 3.50 1.00 10.27
C LEU A 291 4.27 -0.32 10.18
N ALA A 292 5.03 -0.61 11.25
CA ALA A 292 5.72 -1.89 11.41
C ALA A 292 5.39 -2.51 12.78
N PRO A 293 5.38 -3.86 12.91
CA PRO A 293 5.33 -4.50 14.22
C PRO A 293 6.62 -4.22 15.00
N ALA A 294 6.52 -4.11 16.33
CA ALA A 294 7.66 -3.84 17.20
C ALA A 294 8.82 -4.85 17.00
N ALA A 295 8.49 -6.11 16.71
CA ALA A 295 9.46 -7.16 16.43
C ALA A 295 10.37 -6.84 15.23
N ALA A 296 9.84 -6.20 14.19
CA ALA A 296 10.62 -5.80 13.02
C ALA A 296 11.69 -4.74 13.35
N LEU A 297 11.46 -3.93 14.37
CA LEU A 297 12.37 -2.85 14.81
C LEU A 297 13.39 -3.31 15.85
N ALA A 298 13.36 -4.60 16.24
CA ALA A 298 14.31 -5.13 17.22
C ALA A 298 15.75 -4.93 16.76
N GLY A 299 16.58 -4.35 17.63
CA GLY A 299 18.02 -4.12 17.37
C GLY A 299 18.31 -3.13 16.24
N PHE A 300 17.34 -2.29 15.85
CA PHE A 300 17.58 -1.26 14.82
C PHE A 300 18.72 -0.33 15.24
N PRO A 301 19.70 -0.04 14.34
CA PRO A 301 20.88 0.73 14.67
C PRO A 301 20.51 2.14 15.13
N PRO A 302 20.84 2.55 16.38
CA PRO A 302 20.42 3.84 16.91
C PRO A 302 21.09 5.04 16.21
N GLU A 303 22.25 4.80 15.59
CA GLU A 303 22.97 5.81 14.83
C GLU A 303 22.40 6.04 13.43
N LEU A 304 21.56 5.14 12.90
CA LEU A 304 20.94 5.29 11.60
C LEU A 304 19.62 6.05 11.74
N ALA A 305 19.56 7.24 11.14
CA ALA A 305 18.34 8.03 11.13
C ALA A 305 17.19 7.27 10.43
N LEU A 306 16.12 6.98 11.16
CA LEU A 306 14.85 6.51 10.62
C LEU A 306 13.94 7.75 10.46
N ARG A 307 13.86 8.24 9.22
CA ARG A 307 13.23 9.53 8.92
C ARG A 307 11.73 9.51 9.20
N GLY A 308 11.25 10.56 9.85
CA GLY A 308 9.83 10.73 10.15
C GLY A 308 9.24 9.70 11.11
N PHE A 309 10.07 8.86 11.74
CA PHE A 309 9.60 7.79 12.61
C PHE A 309 9.25 8.32 14.00
N ASP A 310 8.05 7.98 14.44
CA ASP A 310 7.55 8.18 15.79
C ASP A 310 7.04 6.82 16.32
N PRO A 311 7.64 6.27 17.38
CA PRO A 311 7.24 4.97 17.92
C PRO A 311 5.76 4.89 18.34
N ALA A 312 5.18 5.99 18.80
CA ALA A 312 3.76 6.02 19.20
C ALA A 312 2.84 5.83 18.01
N ARG A 313 3.21 6.34 16.84
CA ARG A 313 2.40 6.34 15.62
C ARG A 313 2.73 5.20 14.67
N HIS A 314 4.02 4.81 14.56
CA HIS A 314 4.48 3.91 13.49
C HIS A 314 4.77 2.48 13.98
N VAL A 315 4.68 2.21 15.29
CA VAL A 315 4.66 0.85 15.82
C VAL A 315 3.22 0.39 15.93
N ILE A 316 2.86 -0.70 15.24
CA ILE A 316 1.47 -1.21 15.14
C ILE A 316 0.85 -1.35 16.53
N GLU A 317 1.55 -2.00 17.46
CA GLU A 317 1.06 -2.29 18.81
C GLU A 317 0.79 -1.01 19.63
N ASN A 318 1.50 0.08 19.35
CA ASN A 318 1.28 1.36 19.98
C ASN A 318 0.13 2.13 19.31
N ALA A 319 0.15 2.23 17.98
CA ALA A 319 -0.87 2.94 17.21
C ALA A 319 -2.29 2.36 17.41
N LEU A 320 -2.39 1.07 17.70
CA LEU A 320 -3.68 0.43 18.00
C LEU A 320 -4.20 0.71 19.42
N ARG A 321 -3.35 1.18 20.34
CA ARG A 321 -3.73 1.52 21.74
C ARG A 321 -4.16 2.98 21.90
N CYS A 322 -3.69 3.86 21.01
CA CYS A 322 -4.06 5.28 20.96
C CYS A 322 -5.40 5.45 20.24
#